data_47060d9f412fbd497d701af1c716df3d
#
_entry.id   47060d9f412fbd497d701af1c716df3d
#
_cell.length_a   1.000
_cell.length_b   1.000
_cell.length_c   1.000
_cell.angle_alpha   90.00
_cell.angle_beta   90.00
_cell.angle_gamma   90.00
#
_symmetry.space_group_name_H-M   'P 1'
#
loop_
_entity.id
_entity.type
_entity.pdbx_description
1 polymer ?
#
loop_
_entity_poly.entity_id
_entity_poly.type
_entity_poly.pdbx_seq_one_letter_code
_entity_poly.pdbx_strand_id
1 'polypeptide(L)'
;MTNQDPILTSTEYAVLVEQAPIMIWRAGTDGLCDYFNQRWTEFTGRSLEQEVGNGWAEGVHAEDLQGCLDYYLEHFERREVFEMEYRLRRHEGAWRWILDRGVPTQDAQGAFTGYVGSCTDITERVEARMALAEAHASQIRILHGLLPICMLCKKIKNDGGYWEAIEHYISEHSVASFSHGLCPDCYPAYLARTHAEIEAFRQKGGLD
;
A
#
# COMPACT_ATOMS: atom_id res chain seq x y z
N MET A 1 25.13 -45.42 2.21
CA MET A 1 24.20 -44.37 1.75
C MET A 1 22.82 -44.86 2.16
N THR A 2 22.28 -44.37 3.24
CA THR A 2 20.96 -44.73 3.77
C THR A 2 19.90 -44.09 2.85
N ASN A 3 19.23 -44.95 2.10
CA ASN A 3 18.02 -44.58 1.39
C ASN A 3 16.99 -44.20 2.46
N GLN A 4 16.81 -42.92 2.73
CA GLN A 4 15.70 -42.50 3.57
C GLN A 4 14.44 -42.64 2.72
N ASP A 5 13.52 -43.52 3.16
CA ASP A 5 12.18 -43.58 2.61
C ASP A 5 11.60 -42.17 2.56
N PRO A 6 10.84 -41.82 1.51
CA PRO A 6 10.23 -40.51 1.41
C PRO A 6 9.37 -40.28 2.66
N ILE A 7 9.54 -39.13 3.30
CA ILE A 7 8.82 -38.74 4.55
C ILE A 7 7.30 -38.83 4.33
N LEU A 8 6.85 -38.63 3.10
CA LEU A 8 5.44 -38.65 2.70
C LEU A 8 5.24 -39.52 1.45
N THR A 9 4.10 -40.19 1.40
CA THR A 9 3.64 -40.87 0.19
C THR A 9 3.13 -39.89 -0.87
N SER A 10 3.04 -40.30 -2.12
CA SER A 10 2.43 -39.50 -3.19
C SER A 10 1.01 -39.01 -2.87
N THR A 11 0.23 -39.84 -2.16
CA THR A 11 -1.12 -39.48 -1.73
C THR A 11 -1.09 -38.38 -0.68
N GLU A 12 -0.18 -38.46 0.29
CA GLU A 12 -0.02 -37.41 1.31
C GLU A 12 0.45 -36.10 0.73
N TYR A 13 1.35 -36.12 -0.24
CA TYR A 13 1.73 -34.90 -0.98
C TYR A 13 0.54 -34.28 -1.71
N ALA A 14 -0.29 -35.11 -2.39
CA ALA A 14 -1.49 -34.62 -3.06
C ALA A 14 -2.46 -33.96 -2.08
N VAL A 15 -2.71 -34.56 -0.92
CA VAL A 15 -3.57 -34.01 0.14
C VAL A 15 -3.01 -32.66 0.63
N LEU A 16 -1.70 -32.54 0.86
CA LEU A 16 -1.07 -31.30 1.31
C LEU A 16 -1.25 -30.17 0.30
N VAL A 17 -1.12 -30.45 -0.99
CA VAL A 17 -1.29 -29.46 -2.04
C VAL A 17 -2.75 -29.04 -2.21
N GLU A 18 -3.68 -30.01 -2.22
CA GLU A 18 -5.13 -29.75 -2.34
C GLU A 18 -5.69 -28.97 -1.16
N GLN A 19 -5.24 -29.26 0.05
CA GLN A 19 -5.71 -28.62 1.28
C GLN A 19 -4.86 -27.44 1.75
N ALA A 20 -3.87 -27.02 0.94
CA ALA A 20 -3.06 -25.86 1.27
C ALA A 20 -3.95 -24.60 1.45
N PRO A 21 -3.69 -23.74 2.46
CA PRO A 21 -4.50 -22.55 2.70
C PRO A 21 -4.23 -21.41 1.69
N ILE A 22 -3.50 -21.70 0.63
CA ILE A 22 -3.16 -20.79 -0.47
C ILE A 22 -3.61 -21.41 -1.80
N MET A 23 -3.87 -20.56 -2.79
CA MET A 23 -4.12 -21.00 -4.15
C MET A 23 -2.82 -21.49 -4.76
N ILE A 24 -2.81 -22.67 -5.37
CA ILE A 24 -1.64 -23.27 -6.02
C ILE A 24 -2.00 -23.60 -7.47
N TRP A 25 -1.08 -23.27 -8.39
CA TRP A 25 -1.18 -23.61 -9.80
C TRP A 25 0.13 -24.24 -10.31
N ARG A 26 0.03 -24.97 -11.41
CA ARG A 26 1.18 -25.52 -12.13
C ARG A 26 1.01 -25.29 -13.62
N ALA A 27 2.11 -25.05 -14.30
CA ALA A 27 2.17 -25.00 -15.77
C ALA A 27 3.23 -25.98 -16.30
N GLY A 28 2.95 -26.55 -17.45
CA GLY A 28 3.88 -27.42 -18.17
C GLY A 28 5.02 -26.68 -18.86
N THR A 29 5.82 -27.42 -19.63
CA THR A 29 6.95 -26.86 -20.41
C THR A 29 6.52 -25.99 -21.58
N ASP A 30 5.24 -26.03 -21.92
CA ASP A 30 4.59 -25.21 -22.95
C ASP A 30 4.03 -23.88 -22.39
N GLY A 31 4.16 -23.65 -21.08
CA GLY A 31 3.65 -22.46 -20.39
C GLY A 31 2.15 -22.47 -20.14
N LEU A 32 1.45 -23.54 -20.48
CA LEU A 32 0.02 -23.68 -20.22
C LEU A 32 -0.23 -24.26 -18.82
N CYS A 33 -1.16 -23.68 -18.08
CA CYS A 33 -1.53 -24.19 -16.76
C CYS A 33 -2.30 -25.52 -16.92
N ASP A 34 -1.84 -26.54 -16.19
CA ASP A 34 -2.41 -27.88 -16.25
C ASP A 34 -2.98 -28.36 -14.88
N TYR A 35 -2.77 -27.56 -13.83
CA TYR A 35 -3.26 -27.87 -12.50
C TYR A 35 -3.56 -26.63 -11.68
N PHE A 36 -4.65 -26.69 -10.95
CA PHE A 36 -5.05 -25.73 -9.91
C PHE A 36 -5.61 -26.52 -8.73
N ASN A 37 -5.22 -26.18 -7.50
CA ASN A 37 -5.73 -26.85 -6.30
C ASN A 37 -7.18 -26.41 -5.96
N GLN A 38 -7.80 -27.13 -5.02
CA GLN A 38 -9.16 -26.87 -4.56
C GLN A 38 -9.33 -25.40 -4.12
N ARG A 39 -8.34 -24.81 -3.47
CA ARG A 39 -8.41 -23.42 -3.01
C ARG A 39 -8.58 -22.42 -4.14
N TRP A 40 -7.96 -22.65 -5.30
CA TRP A 40 -8.14 -21.83 -6.50
C TRP A 40 -9.57 -21.91 -7.01
N THR A 41 -10.09 -23.11 -7.21
CA THR A 41 -11.45 -23.31 -7.73
C THR A 41 -12.53 -22.82 -6.78
N GLU A 42 -12.34 -22.92 -5.47
CA GLU A 42 -13.23 -22.30 -4.47
C GLU A 42 -13.19 -20.76 -4.55
N PHE A 43 -12.01 -20.17 -4.77
CA PHE A 43 -11.87 -18.73 -4.88
C PHE A 43 -12.53 -18.18 -6.13
N THR A 44 -12.27 -18.75 -7.30
CA THR A 44 -12.80 -18.27 -8.58
C THR A 44 -14.24 -18.74 -8.83
N GLY A 45 -14.67 -19.83 -8.20
CA GLY A 45 -15.97 -20.47 -8.46
C GLY A 45 -16.05 -21.15 -9.83
N ARG A 46 -14.91 -21.35 -10.50
CA ARG A 46 -14.80 -21.95 -11.82
C ARG A 46 -14.30 -23.40 -11.69
N SER A 47 -14.70 -24.24 -12.64
CA SER A 47 -14.20 -25.63 -12.66
C SER A 47 -12.75 -25.69 -13.18
N LEU A 48 -12.05 -26.78 -12.86
CA LEU A 48 -10.68 -26.99 -13.34
C LEU A 48 -10.60 -26.92 -14.87
N GLU A 49 -11.57 -27.48 -15.58
CA GLU A 49 -11.65 -27.45 -17.05
C GLU A 49 -11.76 -26.05 -17.61
N GLN A 50 -12.35 -25.13 -16.86
CA GLN A 50 -12.44 -23.72 -17.25
C GLN A 50 -11.16 -22.92 -16.97
N GLU A 51 -10.32 -23.40 -16.05
CA GLU A 51 -9.11 -22.73 -15.61
C GLU A 51 -7.85 -23.18 -16.38
N VAL A 52 -7.79 -24.46 -16.79
CA VAL A 52 -6.61 -25.02 -17.48
C VAL A 52 -6.28 -24.29 -18.78
N GLY A 53 -5.03 -24.42 -19.21
CA GLY A 53 -4.50 -23.67 -20.35
C GLY A 53 -4.37 -22.19 -20.02
N ASN A 54 -5.03 -21.36 -20.78
CA ASN A 54 -5.12 -19.92 -20.56
C ASN A 54 -6.48 -19.50 -19.94
N GLY A 55 -7.30 -20.45 -19.48
CA GLY A 55 -8.63 -20.19 -18.94
C GLY A 55 -8.63 -19.28 -17.71
N TRP A 56 -7.60 -19.38 -16.88
CA TRP A 56 -7.42 -18.52 -15.71
C TRP A 56 -7.39 -17.04 -16.04
N ALA A 57 -6.89 -16.68 -17.23
CA ALA A 57 -6.76 -15.30 -17.70
C ALA A 57 -8.13 -14.61 -17.87
N GLU A 58 -9.21 -15.35 -18.09
CA GLU A 58 -10.58 -14.81 -18.15
C GLU A 58 -11.06 -14.23 -16.83
N GLY A 59 -10.46 -14.68 -15.71
CA GLY A 59 -10.71 -14.16 -14.37
C GLY A 59 -9.95 -12.88 -14.05
N VAL A 60 -8.92 -12.51 -14.82
CA VAL A 60 -8.08 -11.33 -14.59
C VAL A 60 -8.80 -10.05 -15.03
N HIS A 61 -8.62 -8.97 -14.29
CA HIS A 61 -9.19 -7.66 -14.64
C HIS A 61 -8.67 -7.17 -16.00
N ALA A 62 -9.54 -6.62 -16.82
CA ALA A 62 -9.20 -6.24 -18.21
C ALA A 62 -8.02 -5.28 -18.33
N GLU A 63 -7.85 -4.37 -17.37
CA GLU A 63 -6.70 -3.45 -17.33
C GLU A 63 -5.37 -4.13 -16.97
N ASP A 64 -5.43 -5.25 -16.25
CA ASP A 64 -4.24 -5.95 -15.76
C ASP A 64 -3.83 -7.09 -16.71
N LEU A 65 -4.76 -7.63 -17.50
CA LEU A 65 -4.62 -8.84 -18.28
C LEU A 65 -3.38 -8.85 -19.19
N GLN A 66 -3.23 -7.81 -20.01
CA GLN A 66 -2.12 -7.77 -20.97
C GLN A 66 -0.77 -7.72 -20.24
N GLY A 67 -0.67 -6.89 -19.20
CA GLY A 67 0.55 -6.79 -18.38
C GLY A 67 0.89 -8.10 -17.66
N CYS A 68 -0.12 -8.83 -17.16
CA CYS A 68 0.08 -10.16 -16.55
C CYS A 68 0.63 -11.17 -17.55
N LEU A 69 0.04 -11.25 -18.74
CA LEU A 69 0.45 -12.19 -19.77
C LEU A 69 1.88 -11.89 -20.26
N ASP A 70 2.19 -10.63 -20.56
CA ASP A 70 3.51 -10.23 -21.05
C ASP A 70 4.58 -10.53 -19.98
N TYR A 71 4.30 -10.19 -18.72
CA TYR A 71 5.21 -10.43 -17.62
C TYR A 71 5.44 -11.92 -17.35
N TYR A 72 4.36 -12.73 -17.37
CA TYR A 72 4.45 -14.18 -17.21
C TYR A 72 5.31 -14.81 -18.32
N LEU A 73 5.01 -14.50 -19.61
CA LEU A 73 5.72 -15.06 -20.75
C LEU A 73 7.20 -14.68 -20.75
N GLU A 74 7.54 -13.44 -20.45
CA GLU A 74 8.93 -12.98 -20.36
C GLU A 74 9.74 -13.79 -19.33
N HIS A 75 9.19 -13.98 -18.13
CA HIS A 75 9.88 -14.75 -17.07
C HIS A 75 9.87 -16.24 -17.35
N PHE A 76 8.81 -16.76 -17.98
CA PHE A 76 8.73 -18.15 -18.40
C PHE A 76 9.83 -18.50 -19.42
N GLU A 77 10.04 -17.68 -20.45
CA GLU A 77 11.12 -17.86 -21.45
C GLU A 77 12.50 -17.83 -20.81
N ARG A 78 12.72 -16.97 -19.85
CA ARG A 78 13.98 -16.85 -19.10
C ARG A 78 14.16 -17.90 -18.02
N ARG A 79 13.10 -18.63 -17.67
CA ARG A 79 13.07 -19.58 -16.55
C ARG A 79 13.46 -18.93 -15.23
N GLU A 80 12.97 -17.74 -14.99
CA GLU A 80 13.24 -16.94 -13.81
C GLU A 80 12.06 -16.98 -12.83
N VAL A 81 12.33 -16.81 -11.54
CA VAL A 81 11.28 -16.61 -10.54
C VAL A 81 10.61 -15.28 -10.82
N PHE A 82 9.29 -15.24 -10.75
CA PHE A 82 8.53 -14.01 -10.87
C PHE A 82 7.59 -13.78 -9.69
N GLU A 83 7.23 -12.52 -9.51
CA GLU A 83 6.23 -12.09 -8.56
C GLU A 83 5.46 -10.92 -9.18
N MET A 84 4.14 -11.00 -9.20
CA MET A 84 3.29 -9.96 -9.77
C MET A 84 2.02 -9.77 -8.94
N GLU A 85 1.52 -8.53 -8.92
CA GLU A 85 0.23 -8.20 -8.32
C GLU A 85 -0.78 -7.89 -9.43
N TYR A 86 -1.97 -8.51 -9.37
CA TYR A 86 -3.07 -8.25 -10.31
C TYR A 86 -4.42 -8.46 -9.65
N ARG A 87 -5.49 -7.96 -10.29
CA ARG A 87 -6.87 -8.17 -9.82
C ARG A 87 -7.47 -9.41 -10.45
N LEU A 88 -7.91 -10.34 -9.61
CA LEU A 88 -8.62 -11.56 -9.99
C LEU A 88 -10.06 -11.51 -9.48
N ARG A 89 -11.00 -11.98 -10.28
CA ARG A 89 -12.41 -12.01 -9.93
C ARG A 89 -12.72 -13.21 -9.04
N ARG A 90 -13.25 -12.94 -7.86
CA ARG A 90 -13.74 -13.96 -6.94
C ARG A 90 -15.14 -14.43 -7.34
N HIS A 91 -15.55 -15.60 -6.86
CA HIS A 91 -16.81 -16.26 -7.23
C HIS A 91 -18.07 -15.38 -7.06
N GLU A 92 -18.10 -14.51 -6.07
CA GLU A 92 -19.18 -13.54 -5.85
C GLU A 92 -19.13 -12.31 -6.78
N GLY A 93 -18.14 -12.24 -7.66
CA GLY A 93 -17.95 -11.14 -8.64
C GLY A 93 -17.07 -10.00 -8.18
N ALA A 94 -16.61 -9.99 -6.92
CA ALA A 94 -15.72 -8.97 -6.40
C ALA A 94 -14.30 -9.12 -6.98
N TRP A 95 -13.66 -7.98 -7.26
CA TRP A 95 -12.25 -7.94 -7.63
C TRP A 95 -11.37 -7.99 -6.37
N ARG A 96 -10.39 -8.90 -6.38
CA ARG A 96 -9.45 -9.07 -5.28
C ARG A 96 -8.03 -8.92 -5.80
N TRP A 97 -7.18 -8.22 -5.07
CA TRP A 97 -5.76 -8.15 -5.37
C TRP A 97 -5.08 -9.45 -5.01
N ILE A 98 -4.40 -10.02 -5.97
CA ILE A 98 -3.65 -11.27 -5.83
C ILE A 98 -2.17 -10.99 -5.98
N LEU A 99 -1.38 -11.51 -5.05
CA LEU A 99 0.06 -11.66 -5.21
C LEU A 99 0.31 -13.06 -5.75
N ASP A 100 0.79 -13.14 -6.98
CA ASP A 100 1.15 -14.37 -7.66
C ASP A 100 2.67 -14.51 -7.75
N ARG A 101 3.18 -15.62 -7.26
CA ARG A 101 4.60 -15.96 -7.33
C ARG A 101 4.79 -17.30 -8.02
N GLY A 102 5.54 -17.33 -9.11
CA GLY A 102 5.89 -18.52 -9.84
C GLY A 102 7.38 -18.84 -9.77
N VAL A 103 7.69 -20.12 -9.65
CA VAL A 103 9.07 -20.63 -9.65
C VAL A 103 9.23 -21.72 -10.69
N PRO A 104 10.34 -21.74 -11.46
CA PRO A 104 10.62 -22.81 -12.42
C PRO A 104 10.92 -24.12 -11.68
N THR A 105 10.43 -25.23 -12.23
CA THR A 105 10.65 -26.58 -11.69
C THR A 105 11.58 -27.37 -12.58
N GLN A 106 12.30 -28.33 -11.98
CA GLN A 106 13.24 -29.22 -12.66
C GLN A 106 13.05 -30.64 -12.18
N ASP A 107 13.32 -31.60 -13.04
CA ASP A 107 13.39 -33.01 -12.65
C ASP A 107 14.71 -33.35 -11.92
N ALA A 108 14.86 -34.63 -11.54
CA ALA A 108 16.04 -35.10 -10.82
C ALA A 108 17.34 -34.99 -11.65
N GLN A 109 17.26 -34.82 -12.97
CA GLN A 109 18.35 -34.61 -13.90
C GLN A 109 18.65 -33.13 -14.18
N GLY A 110 17.85 -32.22 -13.58
CA GLY A 110 17.95 -30.76 -13.76
C GLY A 110 17.30 -30.23 -15.05
N ALA A 111 16.54 -31.08 -15.76
CA ALA A 111 15.80 -30.64 -16.92
C ALA A 111 14.55 -29.85 -16.49
N PHE A 112 14.27 -28.73 -17.18
CA PHE A 112 13.11 -27.88 -16.92
C PHE A 112 11.82 -28.66 -17.17
N THR A 113 10.89 -28.62 -16.20
CA THR A 113 9.61 -29.31 -16.23
C THR A 113 8.39 -28.41 -16.20
N GLY A 114 8.58 -27.10 -16.16
CA GLY A 114 7.52 -26.11 -16.12
C GLY A 114 7.62 -25.21 -14.90
N TYR A 115 6.49 -24.75 -14.41
CA TYR A 115 6.40 -23.86 -13.25
C TYR A 115 5.43 -24.39 -12.19
N VAL A 116 5.67 -24.03 -10.95
CA VAL A 116 4.69 -24.09 -9.87
C VAL A 116 4.59 -22.71 -9.25
N GLY A 117 3.38 -22.29 -8.93
CA GLY A 117 3.16 -21.01 -8.31
C GLY A 117 2.10 -21.04 -7.21
N SER A 118 2.09 -19.94 -6.46
CA SER A 118 1.14 -19.70 -5.39
C SER A 118 0.57 -18.31 -5.47
N CYS A 119 -0.75 -18.21 -5.25
CA CYS A 119 -1.48 -16.96 -5.26
C CYS A 119 -2.06 -16.68 -3.87
N THR A 120 -1.84 -15.48 -3.38
CA THR A 120 -2.35 -15.01 -2.07
C THR A 120 -3.22 -13.79 -2.27
N ASP A 121 -4.40 -13.78 -1.65
CA ASP A 121 -5.25 -12.58 -1.59
C ASP A 121 -4.59 -11.53 -0.69
N ILE A 122 -4.21 -10.40 -1.28
CA ILE A 122 -3.55 -9.29 -0.60
C ILE A 122 -4.42 -8.03 -0.57
N THR A 123 -5.72 -8.17 -0.80
CA THR A 123 -6.64 -7.03 -0.93
C THR A 123 -6.60 -6.15 0.31
N GLU A 124 -6.72 -6.73 1.51
CA GLU A 124 -6.66 -5.96 2.75
C GLU A 124 -5.33 -5.20 2.91
N ARG A 125 -4.22 -5.81 2.50
CA ARG A 125 -2.90 -5.17 2.52
C ARG A 125 -2.83 -3.98 1.56
N VAL A 126 -3.35 -4.16 0.34
CA VAL A 126 -3.37 -3.10 -0.68
C VAL A 126 -4.28 -1.95 -0.24
N GLU A 127 -5.48 -2.24 0.24
CA GLU A 127 -6.44 -1.25 0.73
C GLU A 127 -5.89 -0.45 1.91
N ALA A 128 -5.27 -1.11 2.88
CA ALA A 128 -4.61 -0.45 4.01
C ALA A 128 -3.46 0.46 3.55
N ARG A 129 -2.64 0.01 2.58
CA ARG A 129 -1.56 0.81 2.00
C ARG A 129 -2.10 2.05 1.28
N MET A 130 -3.18 1.90 0.50
CA MET A 130 -3.83 3.00 -0.20
C MET A 130 -4.44 4.00 0.77
N ALA A 131 -5.16 3.54 1.79
CA ALA A 131 -5.74 4.40 2.82
C ALA A 131 -4.67 5.21 3.58
N LEU A 132 -3.54 4.58 3.91
CA LEU A 132 -2.42 5.27 4.55
C LEU A 132 -1.79 6.32 3.63
N ALA A 133 -1.59 5.99 2.35
CA ALA A 133 -1.05 6.92 1.36
C ALA A 133 -1.99 8.13 1.15
N GLU A 134 -3.31 7.90 1.12
CA GLU A 134 -4.30 8.96 1.00
C GLU A 134 -4.32 9.89 2.23
N ALA A 135 -4.25 9.30 3.44
CA ALA A 135 -4.13 10.06 4.68
C ALA A 135 -2.88 10.95 4.69
N HIS A 136 -1.72 10.40 4.29
CA HIS A 136 -0.48 11.18 4.16
C HIS A 136 -0.58 12.28 3.10
N ALA A 137 -1.16 11.99 1.93
CA ALA A 137 -1.35 12.97 0.86
C ALA A 137 -2.28 14.12 1.32
N SER A 138 -3.30 13.80 2.12
CA SER A 138 -4.19 14.79 2.71
C SER A 138 -3.48 15.71 3.68
N GLN A 139 -2.63 15.16 4.56
CA GLN A 139 -1.79 15.96 5.48
C GLN A 139 -0.82 16.89 4.74
N ILE A 140 -0.21 16.40 3.63
CA ILE A 140 0.70 17.21 2.82
C ILE A 140 -0.03 18.34 2.08
N ARG A 141 -1.27 18.13 1.63
CA ARG A 141 -2.09 19.17 0.97
C ARG A 141 -2.32 20.38 1.85
N ILE A 142 -2.51 20.20 3.14
CA ILE A 142 -2.71 21.29 4.09
C ILE A 142 -1.48 22.20 4.17
N LEU A 143 -0.27 21.65 3.97
CA LEU A 143 1.00 22.39 4.03
C LEU A 143 1.45 22.98 2.67
N HIS A 144 0.89 22.51 1.55
CA HIS A 144 1.29 22.96 0.19
C HIS A 144 0.26 23.89 -0.49
N GLY A 145 -0.88 24.15 0.13
CA GLY A 145 -1.87 25.09 -0.39
C GLY A 145 -1.45 26.56 -0.19
N LEU A 146 -1.82 27.44 -1.12
CA LEU A 146 -1.76 28.89 -0.89
C LEU A 146 -2.82 29.24 0.16
N LEU A 147 -2.37 29.47 1.39
CA LEU A 147 -3.24 29.91 2.47
C LEU A 147 -3.52 31.41 2.33
N PRO A 148 -4.77 31.86 2.17
CA PRO A 148 -5.09 33.26 2.11
C PRO A 148 -4.79 33.94 3.45
N ILE A 149 -3.82 34.85 3.47
CA ILE A 149 -3.40 35.60 4.66
C ILE A 149 -3.82 37.04 4.51
N CYS A 150 -4.45 37.60 5.53
CA CYS A 150 -4.74 39.02 5.58
C CYS A 150 -3.43 39.85 5.61
N MET A 151 -3.27 40.76 4.67
CA MET A 151 -2.04 41.58 4.54
C MET A 151 -1.81 42.44 5.79
N LEU A 152 -2.87 42.88 6.47
CA LEU A 152 -2.77 43.76 7.64
C LEU A 152 -2.58 43.00 8.94
N CYS A 153 -3.52 42.15 9.30
CA CYS A 153 -3.53 41.47 10.62
C CYS A 153 -2.93 40.05 10.62
N LYS A 154 -2.50 39.57 9.46
CA LYS A 154 -1.84 38.26 9.28
C LYS A 154 -2.72 37.04 9.67
N LYS A 155 -4.03 37.25 9.87
CA LYS A 155 -4.95 36.16 10.03
C LYS A 155 -5.07 35.33 8.76
N ILE A 156 -5.29 34.04 8.90
CA ILE A 156 -5.53 33.07 7.82
C ILE A 156 -7.03 32.89 7.62
N LYS A 157 -7.45 32.69 6.38
CA LYS A 157 -8.83 32.32 6.08
C LYS A 157 -8.92 30.80 6.03
N ASN A 158 -9.69 30.21 6.96
CA ASN A 158 -9.90 28.77 7.03
C ASN A 158 -10.90 28.27 5.97
N ASP A 159 -11.06 26.96 5.86
CA ASP A 159 -11.94 26.31 4.88
C ASP A 159 -13.43 26.68 5.07
N GLY A 160 -13.83 27.07 6.28
CA GLY A 160 -15.16 27.60 6.57
C GLY A 160 -15.35 29.06 6.16
N GLY A 161 -14.31 29.73 5.65
CA GLY A 161 -14.36 31.13 5.21
C GLY A 161 -14.13 32.16 6.31
N TYR A 162 -13.79 31.74 7.52
CA TYR A 162 -13.55 32.63 8.66
C TYR A 162 -12.06 32.96 8.81
N TRP A 163 -11.77 34.15 9.37
CA TRP A 163 -10.42 34.64 9.63
C TRP A 163 -9.99 34.31 11.06
N GLU A 164 -8.95 33.50 11.21
CA GLU A 164 -8.40 33.09 12.51
C GLU A 164 -6.88 33.34 12.62
N ALA A 165 -6.33 33.21 13.82
CA ALA A 165 -4.90 33.34 14.05
C ALA A 165 -4.15 32.17 13.34
N ILE A 166 -3.02 32.49 12.72
CA ILE A 166 -2.22 31.50 11.99
C ILE A 166 -1.77 30.35 12.88
N GLU A 167 -1.45 30.65 14.14
CA GLU A 167 -1.03 29.66 15.13
C GLU A 167 -2.15 28.67 15.44
N HIS A 168 -3.40 29.15 15.52
CA HIS A 168 -4.58 28.32 15.77
C HIS A 168 -4.82 27.39 14.58
N TYR A 169 -4.86 27.93 13.37
CA TYR A 169 -5.04 27.16 12.14
C TYR A 169 -3.97 26.05 12.00
N ILE A 170 -2.69 26.38 12.19
CA ILE A 170 -1.61 25.39 12.05
C ILE A 170 -1.67 24.34 13.16
N SER A 171 -2.02 24.70 14.40
CA SER A 171 -2.15 23.75 15.50
C SER A 171 -3.29 22.75 15.30
N GLU A 172 -4.38 23.16 14.64
CA GLU A 172 -5.50 22.27 14.31
C GLU A 172 -5.22 21.35 13.11
N HIS A 173 -4.37 21.81 12.18
CA HIS A 173 -4.12 21.12 10.92
C HIS A 173 -2.73 20.47 10.84
N SER A 174 -1.95 20.49 11.92
CA SER A 174 -0.63 19.85 11.98
C SER A 174 -0.29 19.42 13.41
N VAL A 175 0.81 18.67 13.56
CA VAL A 175 1.37 18.31 14.88
C VAL A 175 2.24 19.43 15.48
N ALA A 176 2.30 20.59 14.83
CA ALA A 176 3.09 21.71 15.29
C ALA A 176 2.45 22.37 16.51
N SER A 177 3.27 22.69 17.51
CA SER A 177 2.90 23.52 18.66
C SER A 177 3.73 24.80 18.66
N PHE A 178 3.09 25.92 19.07
CA PHE A 178 3.75 27.22 19.11
C PHE A 178 4.16 27.57 20.52
N SER A 179 5.41 28.02 20.68
CA SER A 179 5.90 28.70 21.87
C SER A 179 6.07 30.19 21.55
N HIS A 180 5.73 31.04 22.52
CA HIS A 180 5.86 32.49 22.35
C HIS A 180 7.23 32.95 22.83
N GLY A 181 7.90 33.78 22.02
CA GLY A 181 9.17 34.40 22.34
C GLY A 181 9.36 35.68 21.55
N LEU A 182 10.40 36.42 21.86
CA LEU A 182 10.80 37.63 21.13
C LEU A 182 12.04 37.33 20.27
N CYS A 183 11.97 37.65 19.00
CA CYS A 183 13.15 37.58 18.16
C CYS A 183 14.15 38.72 18.50
N PRO A 184 15.43 38.59 18.15
CA PRO A 184 16.45 39.62 18.43
C PRO A 184 16.08 41.03 17.94
N ASP A 185 15.40 41.14 16.80
CA ASP A 185 14.98 42.40 16.23
C ASP A 185 13.81 43.09 16.96
N CYS A 186 12.88 42.29 17.49
CA CYS A 186 11.73 42.79 18.23
C CYS A 186 12.05 43.07 19.69
N TYR A 187 13.04 42.40 20.28
CA TYR A 187 13.36 42.47 21.70
C TYR A 187 13.71 43.89 22.17
N PRO A 188 14.56 44.70 21.47
CA PRO A 188 14.86 46.07 21.88
C PRO A 188 13.62 47.01 21.88
N ALA A 189 12.76 46.87 20.87
CA ALA A 189 11.54 47.70 20.78
C ALA A 189 10.54 47.31 21.89
N TYR A 190 10.43 46.04 22.24
CA TYR A 190 9.61 45.57 23.33
C TYR A 190 10.10 46.13 24.67
N LEU A 191 11.41 46.08 24.96
CA LEU A 191 12.00 46.62 26.18
C LEU A 191 11.76 48.12 26.30
N ALA A 192 11.98 48.87 25.23
CA ALA A 192 11.75 50.31 25.20
C ALA A 192 10.30 50.67 25.52
N ARG A 193 9.34 49.94 24.97
CA ARG A 193 7.92 50.12 25.24
C ARG A 193 7.58 49.79 26.69
N THR A 194 8.07 48.67 27.19
CA THR A 194 7.81 48.21 28.57
C THR A 194 8.38 49.18 29.60
N HIS A 195 9.59 49.71 29.34
CA HIS A 195 10.18 50.72 30.20
C HIS A 195 9.36 52.02 30.20
N ALA A 196 8.89 52.51 29.04
CA ALA A 196 8.06 53.68 28.94
C ALA A 196 6.71 53.52 29.68
N GLU A 197 6.11 52.30 29.58
CA GLU A 197 4.86 51.99 30.30
C GLU A 197 5.06 51.98 31.81
N ILE A 198 6.20 51.43 32.29
CA ILE A 198 6.56 51.43 33.72
C ILE A 198 6.79 52.84 34.26
N GLU A 199 7.51 53.67 33.49
CA GLU A 199 7.76 55.05 33.88
C GLU A 199 6.45 55.89 33.91
N ALA A 200 5.58 55.69 32.91
CA ALA A 200 4.29 56.35 32.86
C ALA A 200 3.37 55.92 34.07
N PHE A 201 3.46 54.64 34.48
CA PHE A 201 2.75 54.12 35.66
C PHE A 201 3.28 54.71 36.94
N ARG A 202 4.63 54.82 37.12
CA ARG A 202 5.27 55.49 38.25
C ARG A 202 4.88 56.94 38.37
N GLN A 203 4.84 57.70 37.25
CA GLN A 203 4.43 59.10 37.22
C GLN A 203 2.94 59.34 37.58
N LYS A 204 2.10 58.30 37.38
CA LYS A 204 0.65 58.39 37.73
C LYS A 204 0.33 57.99 39.20
N GLY A 205 1.35 57.82 40.04
CA GLY A 205 1.19 57.55 41.46
C GLY A 205 0.80 56.10 41.81
N GLY A 206 1.19 55.15 40.96
CA GLY A 206 1.05 53.73 41.23
C GLY A 206 2.27 53.17 41.96
N LEU A 207 2.15 52.99 43.27
CA LEU A 207 3.06 52.39 44.25
C LEU A 207 4.18 53.30 44.77
N ASP A 208 3.96 53.82 46.00
CA ASP A 208 5.05 54.09 46.96
C ASP A 208 5.65 52.77 47.49
#